data_472bc6e5567d79f1181bfcc8a215e6a6
#
_entry.id   472bc6e5567d79f1181bfcc8a215e6a6
#
_cell.length_a   1.000
_cell.length_b   1.000
_cell.length_c   1.000
_cell.angle_alpha   90.00
_cell.angle_beta   90.00
_cell.angle_gamma   90.00
#
_symmetry.space_group_name_H-M   'P 1'
#
loop_
_entity.id
_entity.type
_entity.pdbx_description
1 polymer ?
#
loop_
_entity_poly.entity_id
_entity_poly.type
_entity_poly.pdbx_seq_one_letter_code
_entity_poly.pdbx_strand_id
1 'polypeptide(L)'
;CLVIYFIIGNCLVYGFYYWGGFRRLFETLVPPLKGFQFNRTVFFNPFLWYAALFLLVKYLIDKRKQWLGYLVSLIALAVVILTPAVYNDFYSTCYYNAYRIIKHTQVENLNYREFYSQKLFEEIKADIGYDGEYSAAYGMHPAVLSYNGIATLDGYLGFYPQEYKEEFGAMIAPATQKVEEWNTYFWDWGARAYLYSGSGENTWNAVRTMATADDRLYIDGDMFRRLGGKYLFSRIKISNESELGFTLIGTYTQEESPYTIYVYDAG
;
A
#
# COMPACT_ATOMS: atom_id res chain seq x y z
N CYS A 1 -35.98 0.01 11.29
CA CYS A 1 -35.43 0.62 10.09
C CYS A 1 -34.49 -0.38 9.39
N LEU A 2 -34.77 -0.66 8.10
CA LEU A 2 -34.06 -1.69 7.33
C LEU A 2 -32.52 -1.52 7.35
N VAL A 3 -32.04 -0.27 7.29
CA VAL A 3 -30.60 0.06 7.33
C VAL A 3 -29.90 -0.47 8.59
N ILE A 4 -30.56 -0.40 9.76
CA ILE A 4 -29.99 -0.92 11.01
C ILE A 4 -29.85 -2.45 10.96
N TYR A 5 -30.81 -3.14 10.37
CA TYR A 5 -30.70 -4.59 10.19
C TYR A 5 -29.54 -4.98 9.25
N PHE A 6 -29.29 -4.20 8.20
CA PHE A 6 -28.12 -4.42 7.35
C PHE A 6 -26.79 -4.17 8.09
N ILE A 7 -26.70 -3.10 8.90
CA ILE A 7 -25.52 -2.86 9.73
C ILE A 7 -25.26 -4.03 10.68
N ILE A 8 -26.31 -4.47 11.40
CA ILE A 8 -26.19 -5.60 12.33
C ILE A 8 -25.81 -6.88 11.56
N GLY A 9 -26.45 -7.14 10.43
CA GLY A 9 -26.14 -8.29 9.58
C GLY A 9 -24.68 -8.30 9.14
N ASN A 10 -24.13 -7.18 8.66
CA ASN A 10 -22.72 -7.06 8.29
C ASN A 10 -21.78 -7.28 9.49
N CYS A 11 -22.13 -6.76 10.68
CA CYS A 11 -21.33 -6.98 11.88
C CYS A 11 -21.34 -8.47 12.29
N LEU A 12 -22.48 -9.16 12.15
CA LEU A 12 -22.58 -10.60 12.41
C LEU A 12 -21.73 -11.40 11.40
N VAL A 13 -21.83 -11.10 10.12
CA VAL A 13 -21.02 -11.75 9.06
C VAL A 13 -19.53 -11.57 9.37
N TYR A 14 -19.10 -10.35 9.76
CA TYR A 14 -17.74 -10.06 10.17
C TYR A 14 -17.35 -10.91 11.40
N GLY A 15 -18.16 -10.97 12.43
CA GLY A 15 -17.90 -11.76 13.62
C GLY A 15 -17.78 -13.26 13.32
N PHE A 16 -18.69 -13.83 12.49
CA PHE A 16 -18.60 -15.22 12.06
C PHE A 16 -17.36 -15.53 11.25
N TYR A 17 -16.93 -14.61 10.38
CA TYR A 17 -15.69 -14.79 9.62
C TYR A 17 -14.45 -14.93 10.51
N TYR A 18 -14.35 -14.11 11.56
CA TYR A 18 -13.25 -14.16 12.51
C TYR A 18 -13.38 -15.25 13.58
N TRP A 19 -14.54 -15.91 13.67
CA TRP A 19 -14.68 -17.09 14.51
C TRP A 19 -14.07 -18.30 13.83
N GLY A 20 -12.85 -18.68 14.26
CA GLY A 20 -12.04 -19.72 13.62
C GLY A 20 -12.72 -21.11 13.52
N GLY A 21 -13.67 -21.45 14.42
CA GLY A 21 -14.48 -22.67 14.33
C GLY A 21 -15.42 -22.64 13.13
N PHE A 22 -16.16 -21.55 12.96
CA PHE A 22 -17.08 -21.37 11.83
C PHE A 22 -16.33 -21.31 10.50
N ARG A 23 -15.22 -20.56 10.44
CA ARG A 23 -14.41 -20.46 9.24
C ARG A 23 -13.89 -21.81 8.78
N ARG A 24 -13.33 -22.63 9.68
CA ARG A 24 -12.86 -23.99 9.35
C ARG A 24 -13.97 -24.89 8.86
N LEU A 25 -15.15 -24.84 9.51
CA LEU A 25 -16.32 -25.58 9.07
C LEU A 25 -16.74 -25.16 7.65
N PHE A 26 -16.83 -23.86 7.39
CA PHE A 26 -17.20 -23.33 6.09
C PHE A 26 -16.21 -23.74 4.99
N GLU A 27 -14.90 -23.59 5.23
CA GLU A 27 -13.84 -23.97 4.29
C GLU A 27 -13.78 -25.48 4.03
N THR A 28 -14.22 -26.30 5.01
CA THR A 28 -14.32 -27.75 4.85
C THR A 28 -15.54 -28.15 4.02
N LEU A 29 -16.67 -27.49 4.24
CA LEU A 29 -17.93 -27.79 3.53
C LEU A 29 -17.92 -27.27 2.08
N VAL A 30 -17.22 -26.17 1.82
CA VAL A 30 -17.19 -25.53 0.50
C VAL A 30 -15.73 -25.21 0.11
N PRO A 31 -14.91 -26.24 -0.20
CA PRO A 31 -13.48 -26.07 -0.49
C PRO A 31 -13.15 -25.02 -1.56
N PRO A 32 -13.94 -24.82 -2.64
CA PRO A 32 -13.67 -23.79 -3.63
C PRO A 32 -13.70 -22.36 -3.09
N LEU A 33 -14.32 -22.13 -1.94
CA LEU A 33 -14.39 -20.83 -1.25
C LEU A 33 -13.34 -20.67 -0.14
N LYS A 34 -12.37 -21.57 -0.06
CA LYS A 34 -11.24 -21.45 0.88
C LYS A 34 -10.51 -20.13 0.63
N GLY A 35 -10.34 -19.34 1.68
CA GLY A 35 -9.74 -18.00 1.59
C GLY A 35 -10.68 -16.89 1.08
N PHE A 36 -11.94 -17.20 0.73
CA PHE A 36 -12.90 -16.18 0.31
C PHE A 36 -13.27 -15.22 1.45
N GLN A 37 -13.07 -13.94 1.23
CA GLN A 37 -13.20 -12.89 2.24
C GLN A 37 -14.63 -12.29 2.26
N PHE A 38 -15.62 -13.06 2.68
CA PHE A 38 -17.00 -12.59 2.78
C PHE A 38 -17.23 -11.53 3.88
N ASN A 39 -16.26 -11.35 4.79
CA ASN A 39 -16.23 -10.26 5.77
C ASN A 39 -16.13 -8.86 5.14
N ARG A 40 -15.75 -8.77 3.87
CA ARG A 40 -15.61 -7.48 3.16
C ARG A 40 -16.92 -6.72 3.02
N THR A 41 -18.07 -7.36 3.25
CA THR A 41 -19.37 -6.67 3.32
C THR A 41 -19.39 -5.56 4.38
N VAL A 42 -18.54 -5.63 5.39
CA VAL A 42 -18.37 -4.56 6.40
C VAL A 42 -17.93 -3.22 5.79
N PHE A 43 -17.31 -3.21 4.61
CA PHE A 43 -16.92 -1.97 3.91
C PHE A 43 -18.13 -1.12 3.49
N PHE A 44 -19.34 -1.68 3.44
CA PHE A 44 -20.57 -0.91 3.24
C PHE A 44 -21.05 -0.22 4.52
N ASN A 45 -20.55 -0.57 5.69
CA ASN A 45 -21.01 0.00 6.96
C ASN A 45 -20.86 1.53 7.04
N PRO A 46 -19.76 2.17 6.61
CA PRO A 46 -19.68 3.63 6.60
C PRO A 46 -20.84 4.27 5.83
N PHE A 47 -21.12 3.79 4.63
CA PHE A 47 -22.27 4.27 3.83
C PHE A 47 -23.61 4.04 4.57
N LEU A 48 -23.79 2.87 5.16
CA LEU A 48 -25.04 2.54 5.88
C LEU A 48 -25.20 3.42 7.13
N TRP A 49 -24.13 3.77 7.83
CA TRP A 49 -24.19 4.70 8.96
C TRP A 49 -24.57 6.12 8.53
N TYR A 50 -24.04 6.62 7.41
CA TYR A 50 -24.47 7.91 6.85
C TYR A 50 -25.92 7.87 6.39
N ALA A 51 -26.37 6.77 5.77
CA ALA A 51 -27.78 6.59 5.42
C ALA A 51 -28.69 6.56 6.68
N ALA A 52 -28.26 5.90 7.74
CA ALA A 52 -28.98 5.90 9.02
C ALA A 52 -29.08 7.29 9.64
N LEU A 53 -27.96 8.04 9.62
CA LEU A 53 -27.90 9.44 10.06
C LEU A 53 -28.89 10.32 9.27
N PHE A 54 -28.86 10.22 7.94
CA PHE A 54 -29.79 10.96 7.07
C PHE A 54 -31.25 10.65 7.38
N LEU A 55 -31.58 9.36 7.53
CA LEU A 55 -32.95 8.94 7.87
C LEU A 55 -33.37 9.41 9.27
N LEU A 56 -32.45 9.45 10.23
CA LEU A 56 -32.72 9.99 11.57
C LEU A 56 -33.02 11.49 11.51
N VAL A 57 -32.19 12.26 10.80
CA VAL A 57 -32.39 13.71 10.64
C VAL A 57 -33.71 13.98 9.94
N LYS A 58 -34.02 13.27 8.85
CA LYS A 58 -35.31 13.35 8.16
C LYS A 58 -36.47 13.05 9.09
N TYR A 59 -36.40 11.98 9.87
CA TYR A 59 -37.44 11.61 10.85
C TYR A 59 -37.65 12.72 11.89
N LEU A 60 -36.60 13.34 12.40
CA LEU A 60 -36.70 14.43 13.37
C LEU A 60 -37.37 15.67 12.76
N ILE A 61 -37.07 16.00 11.50
CA ILE A 61 -37.70 17.10 10.77
C ILE A 61 -39.19 16.81 10.58
N ASP A 62 -39.54 15.62 10.12
CA ASP A 62 -40.92 15.21 9.88
C ASP A 62 -41.78 15.22 11.19
N LYS A 63 -41.13 14.96 12.34
CA LYS A 63 -41.74 15.06 13.67
C LYS A 63 -41.70 16.49 14.27
N ARG A 64 -41.42 17.50 13.45
CA ARG A 64 -41.33 18.93 13.86
C ARG A 64 -40.29 19.20 14.95
N LYS A 65 -39.27 18.31 15.09
CA LYS A 65 -38.12 18.49 16.00
C LYS A 65 -36.88 18.95 15.22
N GLN A 66 -37.03 19.94 14.38
CA GLN A 66 -35.99 20.40 13.43
C GLN A 66 -34.69 20.77 14.16
N TRP A 67 -34.78 21.41 15.32
CA TRP A 67 -33.61 21.82 16.09
C TRP A 67 -32.73 20.62 16.51
N LEU A 68 -33.36 19.46 16.83
CA LEU A 68 -32.64 18.21 17.12
C LEU A 68 -31.97 17.66 15.86
N GLY A 69 -32.63 17.75 14.71
CA GLY A 69 -32.02 17.37 13.43
C GLY A 69 -30.77 18.18 13.11
N TYR A 70 -30.84 19.51 13.29
CA TYR A 70 -29.67 20.39 13.13
C TYR A 70 -28.57 20.07 14.14
N LEU A 71 -28.93 19.86 15.40
CA LEU A 71 -27.96 19.50 16.43
C LEU A 71 -27.22 18.20 16.11
N VAL A 72 -27.94 17.14 15.71
CA VAL A 72 -27.36 15.85 15.32
C VAL A 72 -26.44 16.02 14.12
N SER A 73 -26.85 16.79 13.11
CA SER A 73 -26.01 17.08 11.94
C SER A 73 -24.74 17.85 12.31
N LEU A 74 -24.85 18.83 13.22
CA LEU A 74 -23.71 19.60 13.69
C LEU A 74 -22.72 18.72 14.47
N ILE A 75 -23.23 17.85 15.36
CA ILE A 75 -22.40 16.90 16.10
C ILE A 75 -21.68 15.95 15.12
N ALA A 76 -22.38 15.39 14.11
CA ALA A 76 -21.78 14.53 13.12
C ALA A 76 -20.68 15.25 12.33
N LEU A 77 -20.92 16.51 11.92
CA LEU A 77 -19.90 17.34 11.27
C LEU A 77 -18.69 17.59 12.18
N ALA A 78 -18.93 17.92 13.46
CA ALA A 78 -17.87 18.13 14.43
C ALA A 78 -17.02 16.87 14.63
N VAL A 79 -17.64 15.69 14.70
CA VAL A 79 -16.93 14.40 14.79
C VAL A 79 -16.05 14.18 13.56
N VAL A 80 -16.55 14.42 12.35
CA VAL A 80 -15.76 14.28 11.12
C VAL A 80 -14.57 15.25 11.10
N ILE A 81 -14.76 16.49 11.56
CA ILE A 81 -13.69 17.51 11.61
C ILE A 81 -12.64 17.17 12.68
N LEU A 82 -13.06 16.67 13.85
CA LEU A 82 -12.16 16.44 15.00
C LEU A 82 -11.47 15.06 14.97
N THR A 83 -11.93 14.15 14.11
CA THR A 83 -11.34 12.79 13.98
C THR A 83 -10.90 12.49 12.55
N PRO A 84 -9.93 13.24 12.02
CA PRO A 84 -9.57 13.22 10.60
C PRO A 84 -8.99 11.89 10.13
N ALA A 85 -8.14 11.26 10.93
CA ALA A 85 -7.37 10.09 10.53
C ALA A 85 -8.21 8.82 10.29
N VAL A 86 -9.45 8.79 10.79
CA VAL A 86 -10.32 7.59 10.75
C VAL A 86 -11.36 7.67 9.64
N TYR A 87 -11.74 8.88 9.21
CA TYR A 87 -12.95 9.06 8.42
C TYR A 87 -12.76 9.57 7.01
N ASN A 88 -11.61 10.14 6.65
CA ASN A 88 -11.60 10.95 5.44
C ASN A 88 -10.21 11.29 4.93
N ASP A 89 -9.76 10.62 3.89
CA ASP A 89 -8.50 10.94 3.19
C ASP A 89 -8.46 12.38 2.67
N PHE A 90 -9.62 12.91 2.26
CA PHE A 90 -9.74 14.29 1.81
C PHE A 90 -9.43 15.28 2.94
N TYR A 91 -9.96 15.03 4.14
CA TYR A 91 -9.64 15.85 5.32
C TYR A 91 -8.14 15.80 5.64
N SER A 92 -7.56 14.60 5.68
CA SER A 92 -6.13 14.41 5.95
C SER A 92 -5.29 15.17 4.92
N THR A 93 -5.65 15.08 3.63
CA THR A 93 -4.98 15.81 2.56
C THR A 93 -5.10 17.32 2.74
N CYS A 94 -6.29 17.85 3.02
CA CYS A 94 -6.51 19.28 3.27
C CYS A 94 -5.74 19.77 4.49
N TYR A 95 -5.76 19.01 5.60
CA TYR A 95 -5.05 19.34 6.84
C TYR A 95 -3.54 19.41 6.63
N TYR A 96 -2.95 18.38 6.01
CA TYR A 96 -1.50 18.36 5.77
C TYR A 96 -1.04 19.43 4.79
N ASN A 97 -1.82 19.72 3.76
CA ASN A 97 -1.51 20.82 2.85
C ASN A 97 -1.63 22.18 3.53
N ALA A 98 -2.68 22.43 4.33
CA ALA A 98 -2.82 23.64 5.12
C ALA A 98 -1.68 23.80 6.13
N TYR A 99 -1.28 22.72 6.78
CA TYR A 99 -0.17 22.72 7.73
C TYR A 99 1.16 23.10 7.06
N ARG A 100 1.44 22.55 5.88
CA ARG A 100 2.61 22.90 5.05
C ARG A 100 2.62 24.37 4.68
N ILE A 101 1.48 24.89 4.19
CA ILE A 101 1.36 26.29 3.72
C ILE A 101 1.46 27.27 4.90
N ILE A 102 0.76 27.01 6.00
CA ILE A 102 0.65 27.95 7.14
C ILE A 102 1.89 27.86 8.03
N LYS A 103 2.39 26.67 8.29
CA LYS A 103 3.52 26.44 9.22
C LYS A 103 4.86 26.36 8.52
N HIS A 104 4.88 26.32 7.17
CA HIS A 104 6.10 26.10 6.38
C HIS A 104 6.90 24.87 6.83
N THR A 105 6.22 23.84 7.33
CA THR A 105 6.82 22.65 7.90
C THR A 105 6.59 21.47 6.95
N GLN A 106 7.64 20.70 6.67
CA GLN A 106 7.50 19.43 5.97
C GLN A 106 6.83 18.41 6.87
N VAL A 107 5.90 17.65 6.31
CA VAL A 107 5.23 16.52 6.98
C VAL A 107 5.69 15.22 6.32
N GLU A 108 5.64 14.10 7.05
CA GLU A 108 6.05 12.79 6.53
C GLU A 108 5.16 12.30 5.38
N ASN A 109 3.90 12.71 5.37
CA ASN A 109 2.97 12.36 4.29
C ASN A 109 3.38 13.00 2.98
N LEU A 110 3.45 12.19 1.94
CA LEU A 110 3.71 12.64 0.58
C LEU A 110 2.42 13.12 -0.07
N ASN A 111 2.51 14.19 -0.85
CA ASN A 111 1.46 14.52 -1.80
C ASN A 111 1.67 13.71 -3.10
N TYR A 112 0.69 13.78 -4.01
CA TYR A 112 0.71 13.03 -5.27
C TYR A 112 1.97 13.29 -6.11
N ARG A 113 2.38 14.55 -6.26
CA ARG A 113 3.58 14.93 -7.04
C ARG A 113 4.86 14.40 -6.40
N GLU A 114 4.97 14.51 -5.09
CA GLU A 114 6.13 13.99 -4.33
C GLU A 114 6.20 12.47 -4.39
N PHE A 115 5.05 11.78 -4.26
CA PHE A 115 5.01 10.32 -4.30
C PHE A 115 5.48 9.76 -5.65
N TYR A 116 5.03 10.34 -6.75
CA TYR A 116 5.42 9.84 -8.07
C TYR A 116 6.72 10.44 -8.61
N SER A 117 7.13 11.61 -8.13
CA SER A 117 8.41 12.29 -8.48
C SER A 117 8.74 12.25 -9.97
N GLN A 118 7.74 12.55 -10.82
CA GLN A 118 7.79 12.32 -12.26
C GLN A 118 9.04 12.93 -12.93
N LYS A 119 9.38 14.18 -12.61
CA LYS A 119 10.55 14.86 -13.19
C LYS A 119 11.87 14.14 -12.87
N LEU A 120 12.01 13.61 -11.66
CA LEU A 120 13.17 12.82 -11.25
C LEU A 120 13.32 11.56 -12.10
N PHE A 121 12.21 10.82 -12.29
CA PHE A 121 12.25 9.59 -13.09
C PHE A 121 12.38 9.84 -14.59
N GLU A 122 11.90 10.97 -15.12
CA GLU A 122 12.16 11.39 -16.49
C GLU A 122 13.66 11.66 -16.71
N GLU A 123 14.34 12.36 -15.78
CA GLU A 123 15.78 12.59 -15.78
C GLU A 123 16.56 11.27 -15.73
N ILE A 124 16.22 10.38 -14.79
CA ILE A 124 16.87 9.07 -14.67
C ILE A 124 16.74 8.26 -15.96
N LYS A 125 15.52 8.15 -16.52
CA LYS A 125 15.30 7.39 -17.78
C LYS A 125 16.13 7.94 -18.93
N ALA A 126 16.24 9.26 -19.03
CA ALA A 126 17.05 9.90 -20.08
C ALA A 126 18.54 9.60 -19.91
N ASP A 127 19.03 9.67 -18.67
CA ASP A 127 20.47 9.48 -18.37
C ASP A 127 20.92 8.03 -18.58
N ILE A 128 20.10 7.04 -18.13
CA ILE A 128 20.45 5.62 -18.32
C ILE A 128 20.08 5.07 -19.71
N GLY A 129 19.44 5.87 -20.57
CA GLY A 129 18.97 5.42 -21.90
C GLY A 129 17.90 4.33 -21.80
N TYR A 130 16.97 4.44 -20.84
CA TYR A 130 15.97 3.41 -20.58
C TYR A 130 15.08 3.13 -21.79
N ASP A 131 14.98 1.88 -22.21
CA ASP A 131 14.23 1.40 -23.40
C ASP A 131 13.26 0.24 -23.07
N GLY A 132 12.69 0.22 -21.89
CA GLY A 132 11.63 -0.73 -21.51
C GLY A 132 12.11 -1.98 -20.77
N GLU A 133 13.32 -2.00 -20.29
CA GLU A 133 13.88 -3.11 -19.51
C GLU A 133 13.13 -3.29 -18.19
N TYR A 134 12.98 -4.56 -17.75
CA TYR A 134 12.38 -4.84 -16.46
C TYR A 134 13.26 -4.38 -15.30
N SER A 135 12.60 -3.83 -14.31
CA SER A 135 13.22 -3.24 -13.12
C SER A 135 12.53 -3.73 -11.85
N ALA A 136 13.05 -3.37 -10.70
CA ALA A 136 12.36 -3.51 -9.44
C ALA A 136 12.61 -2.30 -8.51
N ALA A 137 11.73 -2.09 -7.55
CA ALA A 137 11.77 -1.02 -6.59
C ALA A 137 12.20 -1.52 -5.19
N TYR A 138 13.13 -0.82 -4.54
CA TYR A 138 13.46 -1.06 -3.14
C TYR A 138 13.45 0.23 -2.34
N GLY A 139 12.89 0.20 -1.14
CA GLY A 139 12.72 1.42 -0.33
C GLY A 139 11.62 2.37 -0.83
N MET A 140 10.78 1.94 -1.77
CA MET A 140 9.61 2.68 -2.28
C MET A 140 8.58 1.73 -2.86
N HIS A 141 7.36 2.24 -3.03
CA HIS A 141 6.27 1.44 -3.62
C HIS A 141 6.50 1.25 -5.14
N PRO A 142 6.42 0.01 -5.67
CA PRO A 142 6.65 -0.27 -7.10
C PRO A 142 5.76 0.52 -8.06
N ALA A 143 4.57 0.94 -7.62
CA ALA A 143 3.68 1.78 -8.41
C ALA A 143 4.33 3.10 -8.87
N VAL A 144 5.37 3.56 -8.20
CA VAL A 144 6.15 4.74 -8.60
C VAL A 144 6.84 4.48 -9.95
N LEU A 145 7.46 3.31 -10.11
CA LEU A 145 8.09 2.92 -11.38
C LEU A 145 7.05 2.77 -12.50
N SER A 146 5.99 2.00 -12.25
CA SER A 146 4.93 1.76 -13.23
C SER A 146 4.26 3.06 -13.68
N TYR A 147 4.00 4.00 -12.77
CA TYR A 147 3.45 5.31 -13.11
C TYR A 147 4.37 6.12 -14.04
N ASN A 148 5.68 6.00 -13.84
CA ASN A 148 6.69 6.68 -14.64
C ASN A 148 7.05 5.94 -15.93
N GLY A 149 6.30 4.90 -16.30
CA GLY A 149 6.49 4.13 -17.53
C GLY A 149 7.73 3.23 -17.49
N ILE A 150 8.17 2.83 -16.30
CA ILE A 150 9.24 1.86 -16.09
C ILE A 150 8.61 0.49 -15.84
N ALA A 151 8.94 -0.50 -16.68
CA ALA A 151 8.48 -1.86 -16.52
C ALA A 151 9.04 -2.47 -15.22
N THR A 152 8.19 -3.15 -14.44
CA THR A 152 8.61 -3.68 -13.15
C THR A 152 8.25 -5.14 -13.00
N LEU A 153 9.14 -5.91 -12.36
CA LEU A 153 8.90 -7.28 -11.92
C LEU A 153 8.04 -7.32 -10.67
N ASP A 154 8.10 -6.29 -9.85
CA ASP A 154 7.43 -6.20 -8.56
C ASP A 154 6.13 -5.40 -8.62
N GLY A 155 5.26 -5.59 -7.64
CA GLY A 155 4.01 -4.85 -7.55
C GLY A 155 2.95 -5.51 -6.68
N TYR A 156 1.82 -4.82 -6.53
CA TYR A 156 0.59 -5.41 -6.00
C TYR A 156 -0.16 -6.06 -7.16
N LEU A 157 0.14 -7.34 -7.39
CA LEU A 157 -0.38 -8.09 -8.53
C LEU A 157 -1.63 -8.88 -8.09
N GLY A 158 -2.80 -8.52 -8.61
CA GLY A 158 -4.06 -9.19 -8.29
C GLY A 158 -4.16 -10.59 -8.91
N PHE A 159 -3.63 -10.75 -10.11
CA PHE A 159 -3.56 -12.01 -10.85
C PHE A 159 -2.23 -12.10 -11.60
N TYR A 160 -1.55 -13.22 -11.45
CA TYR A 160 -0.34 -13.56 -12.19
C TYR A 160 -0.15 -15.08 -12.20
N PRO A 161 0.59 -15.62 -13.19
CA PRO A 161 0.81 -17.06 -13.32
C PRO A 161 1.46 -17.64 -12.06
N GLN A 162 1.09 -18.87 -11.69
CA GLN A 162 1.68 -19.56 -10.55
C GLN A 162 3.18 -19.77 -10.74
N GLU A 163 3.61 -20.06 -11.96
CA GLU A 163 5.03 -20.19 -12.33
C GLU A 163 5.80 -18.91 -12.02
N TYR A 164 5.26 -17.73 -12.37
CA TYR A 164 5.86 -16.45 -12.02
C TYR A 164 5.95 -16.26 -10.51
N LYS A 165 4.91 -16.65 -9.76
CA LYS A 165 4.94 -16.59 -8.29
C LYS A 165 6.08 -17.41 -7.71
N GLU A 166 6.29 -18.61 -8.23
CA GLU A 166 7.33 -19.54 -7.78
C GLU A 166 8.73 -19.00 -8.12
N GLU A 167 8.93 -18.47 -9.32
CA GLU A 167 10.20 -17.87 -9.73
C GLU A 167 10.49 -16.58 -8.94
N PHE A 168 9.51 -15.71 -8.78
CA PHE A 168 9.65 -14.50 -7.95
C PHE A 168 9.89 -14.87 -6.48
N GLY A 169 9.21 -15.90 -5.97
CA GLY A 169 9.41 -16.44 -4.64
C GLY A 169 10.83 -16.97 -4.44
N ALA A 170 11.41 -17.64 -5.44
CA ALA A 170 12.80 -18.07 -5.40
C ALA A 170 13.77 -16.87 -5.36
N MET A 171 13.48 -15.80 -6.11
CA MET A 171 14.28 -14.57 -6.08
C MET A 171 14.29 -13.91 -4.70
N ILE A 172 13.15 -13.82 -4.02
CA ILE A 172 13.04 -13.19 -2.70
C ILE A 172 13.27 -14.16 -1.53
N ALA A 173 13.61 -15.42 -1.80
CA ALA A 173 13.81 -16.44 -0.77
C ALA A 173 14.81 -16.02 0.34
N PRO A 174 15.91 -15.30 0.05
CA PRO A 174 16.80 -14.84 1.11
C PRO A 174 16.12 -13.96 2.18
N ALA A 175 15.15 -13.14 1.79
CA ALA A 175 14.38 -12.32 2.72
C ALA A 175 13.27 -13.11 3.42
N THR A 176 12.49 -13.93 2.68
CA THR A 176 11.36 -14.68 3.23
C THR A 176 11.80 -15.83 4.16
N GLN A 177 12.97 -16.39 3.94
CA GLN A 177 13.56 -17.39 4.86
C GLN A 177 14.10 -16.76 6.15
N LYS A 178 14.52 -15.49 6.08
CA LYS A 178 15.03 -14.77 7.25
C LYS A 178 13.91 -14.20 8.13
N VAL A 179 12.78 -13.79 7.53
CA VAL A 179 11.66 -13.13 8.21
C VAL A 179 10.36 -13.87 7.90
N GLU A 180 9.81 -14.59 8.90
CA GLU A 180 8.62 -15.43 8.76
C GLU A 180 7.37 -14.65 8.34
N GLU A 181 7.25 -13.39 8.78
CA GLU A 181 6.15 -12.53 8.37
C GLU A 181 6.13 -12.33 6.85
N TRP A 182 7.28 -12.18 6.21
CA TRP A 182 7.38 -12.03 4.76
C TRP A 182 7.03 -13.31 4.02
N ASN A 183 7.41 -14.45 4.57
CA ASN A 183 7.04 -15.76 4.03
C ASN A 183 5.51 -15.92 3.97
N THR A 184 4.85 -15.71 5.11
CA THR A 184 3.38 -15.73 5.20
C THR A 184 2.73 -14.67 4.30
N TYR A 185 3.27 -13.45 4.28
CA TYR A 185 2.73 -12.33 3.51
C TYR A 185 2.77 -12.58 1.99
N PHE A 186 3.83 -13.20 1.50
CA PHE A 186 3.98 -13.53 0.08
C PHE A 186 3.22 -14.81 -0.31
N TRP A 187 3.42 -15.91 0.45
CA TRP A 187 2.90 -17.21 0.04
C TRP A 187 1.43 -17.40 0.36
N ASP A 188 0.98 -17.01 1.55
CA ASP A 188 -0.38 -17.26 2.01
C ASP A 188 -1.36 -16.16 1.59
N TRP A 189 -0.91 -14.91 1.59
CA TRP A 189 -1.79 -13.80 1.23
C TRP A 189 -1.80 -13.51 -0.26
N GLY A 190 -0.73 -13.85 -0.99
CA GLY A 190 -0.57 -13.60 -2.43
C GLY A 190 -0.59 -12.11 -2.79
N ALA A 191 -0.63 -11.80 -4.08
CA ALA A 191 -0.78 -10.45 -4.63
C ALA A 191 0.33 -9.43 -4.30
N ARG A 192 1.38 -9.79 -3.55
CA ARG A 192 2.39 -8.86 -3.04
C ARG A 192 3.79 -9.27 -3.44
N ALA A 193 4.07 -9.12 -4.72
CA ALA A 193 5.41 -9.32 -5.25
C ALA A 193 6.26 -8.07 -4.95
N TYR A 194 6.86 -8.01 -3.76
CA TYR A 194 7.74 -6.91 -3.34
C TYR A 194 9.14 -7.41 -3.03
N LEU A 195 10.12 -6.51 -3.07
CA LEU A 195 11.43 -6.77 -2.48
C LEU A 195 11.35 -6.50 -0.96
N TYR A 196 11.58 -7.51 -0.17
CA TYR A 196 11.44 -7.45 1.28
C TYR A 196 12.77 -7.16 1.98
N SER A 197 12.71 -6.46 3.13
CA SER A 197 13.85 -6.23 3.99
C SER A 197 14.24 -7.49 4.77
N GLY A 198 15.49 -7.59 5.18
CA GLY A 198 15.94 -8.65 6.06
C GLY A 198 15.69 -8.38 7.56
N SER A 199 15.19 -7.20 7.90
CA SER A 199 14.88 -6.78 9.28
C SER A 199 13.40 -6.89 9.66
N GLY A 200 12.51 -7.22 8.72
CA GLY A 200 11.06 -7.19 8.94
C GLY A 200 10.44 -5.80 8.79
N GLU A 201 11.23 -4.79 8.45
CA GLU A 201 10.74 -3.44 8.20
C GLU A 201 10.03 -3.34 6.85
N ASN A 202 8.93 -2.60 6.83
CA ASN A 202 8.20 -2.31 5.60
C ASN A 202 8.90 -1.19 4.82
N THR A 203 9.56 -1.55 3.74
CA THR A 203 10.35 -0.63 2.89
C THR A 203 9.57 -0.01 1.73
N TRP A 204 8.31 -0.39 1.51
CA TRP A 204 7.47 0.16 0.42
C TRP A 204 6.44 1.19 0.89
N ASN A 205 6.52 1.65 2.13
CA ASN A 205 5.64 2.70 2.65
C ASN A 205 5.85 4.03 1.92
N ALA A 206 4.75 4.74 1.71
CA ALA A 206 4.74 6.07 1.09
C ALA A 206 5.12 7.14 2.13
N VAL A 207 6.38 7.14 2.57
CA VAL A 207 6.92 8.08 3.56
C VAL A 207 7.96 9.00 2.93
N ARG A 208 8.10 10.21 3.48
CA ARG A 208 9.10 11.18 3.01
C ARG A 208 10.51 10.71 3.32
N THR A 209 10.74 10.29 4.54
CA THR A 209 12.04 9.81 4.99
C THR A 209 12.06 8.29 5.01
N MET A 210 12.88 7.68 4.16
CA MET A 210 13.10 6.24 4.21
C MET A 210 14.36 5.99 5.03
N ALA A 211 14.18 5.34 6.17
CA ALA A 211 15.25 4.86 7.02
C ALA A 211 15.07 3.36 7.25
N THR A 212 16.16 2.63 7.28
CA THR A 212 16.18 1.19 7.61
C THR A 212 17.35 0.90 8.53
N ALA A 213 17.19 -0.05 9.42
CA ALA A 213 18.27 -0.54 10.27
C ALA A 213 19.24 -1.49 9.51
N ASP A 214 18.79 -2.04 8.38
CA ASP A 214 19.54 -2.99 7.55
C ASP A 214 19.49 -2.51 6.08
N ASP A 215 20.62 -2.07 5.57
CA ASP A 215 20.80 -1.56 4.20
C ASP A 215 21.14 -2.66 3.17
N ARG A 216 21.13 -3.92 3.58
CA ARG A 216 21.35 -5.04 2.66
C ARG A 216 20.06 -5.36 1.91
N LEU A 217 20.18 -5.70 0.64
CA LEU A 217 19.12 -6.26 -0.16
C LEU A 217 19.19 -7.79 -0.14
N TYR A 218 18.09 -8.42 0.27
CA TYR A 218 17.98 -9.88 0.44
C TYR A 218 17.24 -10.52 -0.72
N ILE A 219 17.92 -10.63 -1.86
CA ILE A 219 17.43 -11.33 -3.05
C ILE A 219 18.50 -12.25 -3.62
N ASP A 220 18.08 -13.15 -4.51
CA ASP A 220 18.98 -13.87 -5.41
C ASP A 220 19.17 -13.04 -6.69
N GLY A 221 20.40 -12.54 -6.92
CA GLY A 221 20.72 -11.71 -8.06
C GLY A 221 20.65 -12.45 -9.40
N ASP A 222 20.96 -13.75 -9.43
CA ASP A 222 20.86 -14.55 -10.65
C ASP A 222 19.40 -14.79 -11.03
N MET A 223 18.54 -15.05 -10.05
CA MET A 223 17.09 -15.16 -10.28
C MET A 223 16.48 -13.82 -10.73
N PHE A 224 16.98 -12.67 -10.22
CA PHE A 224 16.57 -11.36 -10.69
C PHE A 224 16.83 -11.19 -12.19
N ARG A 225 18.06 -11.50 -12.63
CA ARG A 225 18.45 -11.47 -14.06
C ARG A 225 17.64 -12.49 -14.88
N ARG A 226 17.43 -13.68 -14.35
CA ARG A 226 16.63 -14.73 -15.03
C ARG A 226 15.19 -14.31 -15.28
N LEU A 227 14.58 -13.55 -14.37
CA LEU A 227 13.26 -12.95 -14.55
C LEU A 227 13.27 -11.76 -15.53
N GLY A 228 14.42 -11.40 -16.08
CA GLY A 228 14.60 -10.28 -17.00
C GLY A 228 14.87 -8.95 -16.33
N GLY A 229 15.12 -8.95 -15.03
CA GLY A 229 15.47 -7.73 -14.27
C GLY A 229 16.83 -7.20 -14.68
N LYS A 230 16.88 -5.94 -15.10
CA LYS A 230 18.08 -5.21 -15.44
C LYS A 230 18.42 -4.11 -14.47
N TYR A 231 17.42 -3.33 -14.06
CA TYR A 231 17.66 -2.21 -13.16
C TYR A 231 16.99 -2.40 -11.80
N LEU A 232 17.70 -2.02 -10.74
CA LEU A 232 17.13 -1.83 -9.41
C LEU A 232 17.11 -0.33 -9.11
N PHE A 233 15.91 0.20 -8.85
CA PHE A 233 15.71 1.56 -8.36
C PHE A 233 15.50 1.54 -6.85
N SER A 234 16.41 2.11 -6.10
CA SER A 234 16.36 2.04 -4.64
C SER A 234 16.44 3.41 -4.00
N ARG A 235 15.63 3.63 -2.95
CA ARG A 235 15.81 4.76 -2.03
C ARG A 235 16.81 4.46 -0.91
N ILE A 236 17.21 3.23 -0.78
CA ILE A 236 18.19 2.75 0.18
C ILE A 236 19.48 2.46 -0.59
N LYS A 237 20.59 3.07 -0.19
CA LYS A 237 21.89 2.69 -0.73
C LYS A 237 22.23 1.30 -0.22
N ILE A 238 22.18 0.29 -1.11
CA ILE A 238 22.46 -1.09 -0.70
C ILE A 238 23.95 -1.30 -0.47
N SER A 239 24.29 -2.04 0.59
CA SER A 239 25.70 -2.27 0.98
C SER A 239 26.30 -3.55 0.38
N ASN A 240 25.47 -4.39 -0.24
CA ASN A 240 25.88 -5.70 -0.78
C ASN A 240 25.72 -5.81 -2.30
N GLU A 241 25.74 -4.70 -3.02
CA GLU A 241 25.59 -4.68 -4.49
C GLU A 241 26.58 -5.64 -5.19
N SER A 242 27.84 -5.64 -4.75
CA SER A 242 28.88 -6.51 -5.33
C SER A 242 28.61 -8.00 -5.12
N GLU A 243 28.01 -8.38 -3.98
CA GLU A 243 27.63 -9.78 -3.71
C GLU A 243 26.49 -10.23 -4.63
N LEU A 244 25.59 -9.31 -5.01
CA LEU A 244 24.49 -9.54 -5.95
C LEU A 244 24.93 -9.49 -7.41
N GLY A 245 26.16 -9.06 -7.68
CA GLY A 245 26.65 -8.77 -9.03
C GLY A 245 26.01 -7.51 -9.63
N PHE A 246 25.61 -6.56 -8.79
CA PHE A 246 25.02 -5.29 -9.22
C PHE A 246 26.06 -4.19 -9.21
N THR A 247 25.90 -3.21 -10.11
CA THR A 247 26.78 -2.06 -10.22
C THR A 247 25.97 -0.79 -10.03
N LEU A 248 26.34 0.07 -9.08
CA LEU A 248 25.72 1.39 -8.93
C LEU A 248 26.10 2.26 -10.15
N ILE A 249 25.11 2.63 -10.95
CA ILE A 249 25.33 3.44 -12.17
C ILE A 249 24.95 4.91 -11.99
N GLY A 250 24.17 5.26 -10.98
CA GLY A 250 23.81 6.64 -10.71
C GLY A 250 23.15 6.86 -9.35
N THR A 251 23.26 8.11 -8.87
CA THR A 251 22.55 8.61 -7.69
C THR A 251 21.87 9.91 -8.07
N TYR A 252 20.55 9.96 -7.94
CA TYR A 252 19.72 11.03 -8.46
C TYR A 252 18.91 11.69 -7.35
N THR A 253 18.88 13.02 -7.38
CA THR A 253 18.06 13.85 -6.49
C THR A 253 17.48 15.01 -7.28
N GLN A 254 16.32 15.50 -6.90
CA GLN A 254 15.67 16.62 -7.55
C GLN A 254 14.95 17.48 -6.49
N GLU A 255 14.99 18.80 -6.62
CA GLU A 255 14.51 19.74 -5.61
C GLU A 255 13.03 19.53 -5.23
N GLU A 256 12.17 19.19 -6.20
CA GLU A 256 10.74 18.96 -5.99
C GLU A 256 10.43 17.53 -5.49
N SER A 257 11.41 16.65 -5.41
CA SER A 257 11.28 15.25 -5.00
C SER A 257 11.87 15.03 -3.61
N PRO A 258 11.16 14.31 -2.72
CA PRO A 258 11.74 13.88 -1.44
C PRO A 258 12.67 12.68 -1.57
N TYR A 259 12.85 12.16 -2.80
CA TYR A 259 13.59 10.92 -3.02
C TYR A 259 15.06 11.22 -3.38
N THR A 260 15.95 10.41 -2.80
CA THR A 260 17.24 10.09 -3.37
C THR A 260 17.12 8.69 -3.97
N ILE A 261 17.38 8.56 -5.27
CA ILE A 261 17.29 7.28 -5.98
C ILE A 261 18.69 6.81 -6.38
N TYR A 262 19.02 5.63 -5.93
CA TYR A 262 20.19 4.87 -6.34
C TYR A 262 19.76 3.89 -7.44
N VAL A 263 20.39 3.97 -8.60
CA VAL A 263 20.10 3.08 -9.73
C VAL A 263 21.24 2.10 -9.88
N TYR A 264 20.92 0.83 -9.81
CA TYR A 264 21.88 -0.27 -9.99
C TYR A 264 21.56 -1.01 -11.27
N ASP A 265 22.61 -1.36 -12.03
CA ASP A 265 22.54 -2.25 -13.18
C ASP A 265 22.91 -3.66 -12.71
N ALA A 266 22.07 -4.63 -13.05
CA ALA A 266 22.28 -6.03 -12.70
C ALA A 266 23.07 -6.81 -13.77
N GLY A 267 23.40 -6.19 -14.91
CA GLY A 267 24.15 -6.81 -16.00
C GLY A 267 23.29 -7.36 -17.14
#